data_96f2d9933362bd4398f5fe6cabf1f974
#
_entry.id   96f2d9933362bd4398f5fe6cabf1f974
#
_cell.length_a   1.000
_cell.length_b   1.000
_cell.length_c   1.000
_cell.angle_alpha   90.00
_cell.angle_beta   90.00
_cell.angle_gamma   90.00
#
_symmetry.space_group_name_H-M   'P 1'
#
loop_
_entity.id
_entity.type
_entity.pdbx_description
1 polymer ?
#
loop_
_entity_poly.entity_id
_entity_poly.type
_entity_poly.pdbx_seq_one_letter_code
_entity_poly.pdbx_strand_id
1 'polypeptide(L)'
;MVIIGGLVESFLMVDNEVRNTGVVGLAISGNVEAISMVHHGETAEGVQQSLKQLRKSGISCEKNTACFMVSCIGRGEKFYNAKNVETKIFRQEFPDIPVVGFFGNGELGLDLHSCEGKLERDGHFLHSYS
;
A
#
# COMPACT_ATOMS: atom_id res chain seq x y z
N MET A 1 -13.51 7.08 1.55
CA MET A 1 -12.21 7.45 2.15
C MET A 1 -11.30 6.25 2.06
N VAL A 2 -10.08 6.41 1.58
CA VAL A 2 -9.06 5.35 1.55
C VAL A 2 -8.11 5.58 2.72
N ILE A 3 -7.82 4.53 3.48
CA ILE A 3 -6.87 4.55 4.59
C ILE A 3 -5.90 3.40 4.37
N ILE A 4 -4.60 3.71 4.41
CA ILE A 4 -3.52 2.72 4.42
C ILE A 4 -2.52 3.08 5.50
N GLY A 5 -1.82 2.11 6.02
CA GLY A 5 -0.79 2.35 7.02
C GLY A 5 -0.05 1.10 7.45
N GLY A 6 0.86 1.27 8.38
CA GLY A 6 1.61 0.17 8.96
C GLY A 6 2.11 0.50 10.36
N LEU A 7 2.41 -0.53 11.10
CA LEU A 7 3.01 -0.42 12.43
C LEU A 7 4.53 -0.35 12.31
N VAL A 8 5.13 0.59 13.01
CA VAL A 8 6.58 0.73 13.10
C VAL A 8 7.04 0.50 14.54
N GLU A 9 8.14 -0.19 14.70
CA GLU A 9 8.60 -0.65 16.02
C GLU A 9 9.50 0.35 16.75
N SER A 10 10.07 1.33 16.04
CA SER A 10 11.13 2.14 16.63
C SER A 10 10.65 3.51 17.05
N PHE A 11 10.56 4.43 16.11
CA PHE A 11 10.31 5.83 16.42
C PHE A 11 9.43 6.49 15.38
N LEU A 12 8.64 7.44 15.84
CA LEU A 12 7.89 8.37 15.01
C LEU A 12 8.54 9.75 15.11
N MET A 13 8.65 10.45 14.00
CA MET A 13 9.11 11.83 13.98
C MET A 13 7.92 12.75 13.65
N VAL A 14 7.61 13.65 14.56
CA VAL A 14 6.53 14.64 14.40
C VAL A 14 7.09 15.99 14.84
N ASP A 15 6.99 17.00 13.98
CA ASP A 15 7.43 18.37 14.27
C ASP A 15 8.88 18.46 14.81
N ASN A 16 9.79 17.68 14.22
CA ASN A 16 11.19 17.49 14.62
C ASN A 16 11.37 16.86 16.02
N GLU A 17 10.34 16.32 16.62
CA GLU A 17 10.41 15.54 17.86
C GLU A 17 10.34 14.05 17.56
N VAL A 18 11.16 13.27 18.25
CA VAL A 18 11.15 11.81 18.20
C VAL A 18 10.28 11.27 19.32
N ARG A 19 9.32 10.42 18.97
CA ARG A 19 8.38 9.79 19.91
C ARG A 19 8.40 8.27 19.77
N ASN A 20 8.25 7.57 20.86
CA ASN A 20 8.19 6.08 20.89
C ASN A 20 6.75 5.56 20.72
N THR A 21 5.76 6.40 20.86
CA THR A 21 4.34 6.01 20.75
C THR A 21 3.56 7.13 20.06
N GLY A 22 2.52 6.75 19.36
CA GLY A 22 1.62 7.68 18.70
C GLY A 22 1.18 7.21 17.33
N VAL A 23 0.48 8.10 16.64
CA VAL A 23 0.06 7.91 15.24
C VAL A 23 0.52 9.11 14.45
N VAL A 24 1.15 8.83 13.31
CA VAL A 24 1.55 9.85 12.35
C VAL A 24 0.92 9.50 11.01
N GLY A 25 0.40 10.48 10.33
CA GLY A 25 -0.23 10.27 9.04
C GLY A 25 -0.25 11.51 8.17
N LEU A 26 -0.53 11.31 6.90
CA LEU A 26 -0.79 12.33 5.91
C LEU A 26 -2.26 12.24 5.49
N ALA A 27 -2.99 13.32 5.63
CA ALA A 27 -4.34 13.45 5.10
C ALA A 27 -4.30 14.25 3.78
N ILE A 28 -4.90 13.67 2.75
CA ILE A 28 -5.00 14.31 1.43
C ILE A 28 -6.48 14.49 1.13
N SER A 29 -6.86 15.71 0.77
CA SER A 29 -8.26 16.06 0.47
C SER A 29 -8.35 17.01 -0.74
N GLY A 30 -9.56 17.23 -1.23
CA GLY A 30 -9.84 18.08 -2.38
C GLY A 30 -10.24 17.25 -3.60
N ASN A 31 -9.88 17.68 -4.79
CA ASN A 31 -10.16 16.94 -6.02
C ASN A 31 -9.13 15.81 -6.20
N VAL A 32 -9.29 14.76 -5.42
CA VAL A 32 -8.40 13.60 -5.36
C VAL A 32 -9.18 12.34 -5.61
N GLU A 33 -8.71 11.53 -6.54
CA GLU A 33 -9.12 10.15 -6.72
C GLU A 33 -8.12 9.25 -6.01
N ALA A 34 -8.59 8.28 -5.25
CA ALA A 34 -7.74 7.34 -4.54
C ALA A 34 -8.34 5.93 -4.58
N ILE A 35 -7.48 4.96 -4.74
CA ILE A 35 -7.80 3.54 -4.68
C ILE A 35 -6.75 2.83 -3.84
N SER A 36 -7.15 1.79 -3.15
CA SER A 36 -6.22 0.92 -2.43
C SER A 36 -6.52 -0.55 -2.69
N MET A 37 -5.54 -1.39 -2.47
CA MET A 37 -5.68 -2.83 -2.47
C MET A 37 -4.82 -3.42 -1.36
N VAL A 38 -5.22 -4.57 -0.85
CA VAL A 38 -4.43 -5.39 0.06
C VAL A 38 -4.03 -6.67 -0.68
N HIS A 39 -2.74 -6.99 -0.66
CA HIS A 39 -2.22 -8.20 -1.27
C HIS A 39 -1.78 -9.19 -0.18
N HIS A 40 -2.37 -10.37 -0.17
CA HIS A 40 -2.08 -11.43 0.80
C HIS A 40 -1.22 -12.57 0.24
N GLY A 41 -0.86 -12.53 -1.04
CA GLY A 41 -0.10 -13.60 -1.68
C GLY A 41 1.36 -13.63 -1.25
N GLU A 42 1.96 -14.82 -1.34
CA GLU A 42 3.35 -15.08 -0.96
C GLU A 42 4.30 -15.11 -2.16
N THR A 43 3.80 -14.94 -3.38
CA THR A 43 4.60 -15.05 -4.60
C THR A 43 4.70 -13.76 -5.38
N ALA A 44 5.77 -13.61 -6.14
CA ALA A 44 5.96 -12.50 -7.06
C ALA A 44 4.85 -12.43 -8.14
N GLU A 45 4.41 -13.59 -8.62
CA GLU A 45 3.31 -13.71 -9.58
C GLU A 45 1.98 -13.22 -8.98
N GLY A 46 1.73 -13.52 -7.71
CA GLY A 46 0.57 -13.02 -6.99
C GLY A 46 0.57 -11.49 -6.88
N VAL A 47 1.71 -10.89 -6.55
CA VAL A 47 1.88 -9.44 -6.55
C VAL A 47 1.55 -8.85 -7.93
N GLN A 48 2.09 -9.45 -8.99
CA GLN A 48 1.82 -8.99 -10.36
C GLN A 48 0.34 -9.08 -10.74
N GLN A 49 -0.33 -10.16 -10.37
CA GLN A 49 -1.76 -10.32 -10.64
C GLN A 49 -2.59 -9.25 -9.92
N SER A 50 -2.30 -8.99 -8.66
CA SER A 50 -2.97 -7.97 -7.88
C SER A 50 -2.77 -6.58 -8.48
N LEU A 51 -1.55 -6.22 -8.90
CA LEU A 51 -1.28 -4.94 -9.54
C LEU A 51 -1.96 -4.80 -10.91
N LYS A 52 -2.07 -5.89 -11.67
CA LYS A 52 -2.88 -5.90 -12.91
C LYS A 52 -4.36 -5.66 -12.64
N GLN A 53 -4.89 -6.20 -11.55
CA GLN A 53 -6.28 -5.94 -11.15
C GLN A 53 -6.45 -4.47 -10.73
N LEU A 54 -5.51 -3.93 -9.93
CA LEU A 54 -5.51 -2.52 -9.57
C LEU A 54 -5.50 -1.62 -10.81
N ARG A 55 -4.69 -1.94 -11.82
CA ARG A 55 -4.65 -1.20 -13.09
C ARG A 55 -5.99 -1.24 -13.85
N LYS A 56 -6.72 -2.35 -13.76
CA LYS A 56 -8.04 -2.50 -14.40
C LYS A 56 -9.16 -1.76 -13.67
N SER A 57 -8.95 -1.29 -12.45
CA SER A 57 -9.97 -0.57 -11.67
C SER A 57 -10.36 0.79 -12.26
N GLY A 58 -9.62 1.26 -13.27
CA GLY A 58 -9.94 2.49 -14.00
C GLY A 58 -9.40 3.76 -13.35
N ILE A 59 -8.58 3.66 -12.30
CA ILE A 59 -7.92 4.86 -11.77
C ILE A 59 -7.09 5.54 -12.87
N SER A 60 -7.23 6.83 -12.96
CA SER A 60 -6.41 7.61 -13.90
C SER A 60 -4.95 7.58 -13.47
N CYS A 61 -4.09 7.10 -14.37
CA CYS A 61 -2.64 7.09 -14.17
C CYS A 61 -1.97 8.27 -14.88
N GLU A 62 -2.71 9.34 -15.11
CA GLU A 62 -2.21 10.55 -15.75
C GLU A 62 -1.38 11.40 -14.77
N LYS A 63 -1.21 12.65 -15.08
CA LYS A 63 -0.38 13.58 -14.32
C LYS A 63 -0.79 13.66 -12.83
N ASN A 64 0.20 13.85 -11.97
CA ASN A 64 0.04 14.02 -10.52
C ASN A 64 -0.47 12.77 -9.78
N THR A 65 -0.15 11.60 -10.27
CA THR A 65 -0.43 10.34 -9.59
C THR A 65 0.79 9.87 -8.80
N ALA A 66 0.58 9.33 -7.60
CA ALA A 66 1.63 8.72 -6.79
C ALA A 66 1.11 7.46 -6.10
N CYS A 67 2.00 6.53 -5.80
CA CYS A 67 1.69 5.31 -5.06
C CYS A 67 2.35 5.34 -3.68
N PHE A 68 1.57 4.99 -2.66
CA PHE A 68 2.08 4.65 -1.33
C PHE A 68 2.03 3.13 -1.15
N MET A 69 3.17 2.51 -0.90
CA MET A 69 3.29 1.07 -0.70
C MET A 69 3.74 0.77 0.72
N VAL A 70 2.91 0.05 1.46
CA VAL A 70 3.26 -0.45 2.80
C VAL A 70 3.38 -1.96 2.68
N SER A 71 4.55 -2.50 3.00
CA SER A 71 4.83 -3.93 2.91
C SER A 71 5.24 -4.48 4.27
N CYS A 72 4.87 -5.74 4.54
CA CYS A 72 5.35 -6.42 5.73
C CYS A 72 6.88 -6.48 5.77
N ILE A 73 7.47 -6.22 6.92
CA ILE A 73 8.92 -6.28 7.14
C ILE A 73 9.51 -7.64 6.76
N GLY A 74 8.70 -8.70 6.84
CA GLY A 74 9.07 -10.04 6.39
C GLY A 74 9.22 -10.18 4.87
N ARG A 75 8.65 -9.28 4.06
CA ARG A 75 8.60 -9.37 2.58
C ARG A 75 9.81 -8.75 1.87
N GLY A 76 10.92 -8.66 2.54
CA GLY A 76 12.15 -8.12 1.98
C GLY A 76 12.98 -9.12 1.16
N GLU A 77 14.27 -8.83 1.05
CA GLU A 77 15.22 -9.63 0.28
C GLU A 77 15.26 -11.10 0.69
N LYS A 78 15.13 -11.39 1.98
CA LYS A 78 15.17 -12.77 2.49
C LYS A 78 13.97 -13.59 2.05
N PHE A 79 12.80 -12.98 1.95
CA PHE A 79 11.57 -13.63 1.53
C PHE A 79 11.59 -14.05 0.06
N TYR A 80 12.01 -13.12 -0.79
CA TYR A 80 12.05 -13.33 -2.24
C TYR A 80 13.38 -13.87 -2.75
N ASN A 81 14.39 -14.01 -1.90
CA ASN A 81 15.79 -14.25 -2.29
C ASN A 81 16.27 -13.26 -3.38
N ALA A 82 15.71 -12.07 -3.39
CA ALA A 82 16.01 -11.02 -4.37
C ALA A 82 15.60 -9.65 -3.82
N LYS A 83 16.32 -8.60 -4.24
CA LYS A 83 16.05 -7.21 -3.83
C LYS A 83 14.96 -6.56 -4.69
N ASN A 84 14.14 -5.74 -4.04
CA ASN A 84 13.18 -4.84 -4.68
C ASN A 84 12.17 -5.56 -5.58
N VAL A 85 11.74 -6.77 -5.23
CA VAL A 85 10.84 -7.57 -6.06
C VAL A 85 9.52 -6.85 -6.29
N GLU A 86 8.83 -6.45 -5.23
CA GLU A 86 7.52 -5.79 -5.33
C GLU A 86 7.59 -4.45 -6.06
N THR A 87 8.58 -3.63 -5.75
CA THR A 87 8.76 -2.34 -6.44
C THR A 87 9.15 -2.48 -7.91
N LYS A 88 9.90 -3.53 -8.27
CA LYS A 88 10.18 -3.83 -9.69
C LYS A 88 8.91 -4.24 -10.43
N ILE A 89 8.09 -5.10 -9.84
CA ILE A 89 6.82 -5.52 -10.41
C ILE A 89 5.87 -4.31 -10.53
N PHE A 90 5.81 -3.47 -9.49
CA PHE A 90 5.02 -2.23 -9.55
C PHE A 90 5.45 -1.36 -10.73
N ARG A 91 6.73 -1.12 -10.91
CA ARG A 91 7.25 -0.30 -12.03
C ARG A 91 7.03 -0.91 -13.41
N GLN A 92 6.87 -2.21 -13.51
CA GLN A 92 6.49 -2.86 -14.78
C GLN A 92 5.03 -2.55 -15.16
N GLU A 93 4.14 -2.53 -14.17
CA GLU A 93 2.72 -2.25 -14.39
C GLU A 93 2.42 -0.74 -14.44
N PHE A 94 3.19 0.07 -13.72
CA PHE A 94 3.01 1.52 -13.57
C PHE A 94 4.36 2.26 -13.72
N PRO A 95 4.94 2.31 -14.94
CA PRO A 95 6.31 2.81 -15.14
C PRO A 95 6.49 4.28 -14.77
N ASP A 96 5.47 5.10 -14.95
CA ASP A 96 5.53 6.55 -14.78
C ASP A 96 5.03 7.04 -13.41
N ILE A 97 4.55 6.13 -12.56
CA ILE A 97 4.02 6.48 -11.24
C ILE A 97 5.15 6.39 -10.20
N PRO A 98 5.48 7.49 -9.52
CA PRO A 98 6.38 7.43 -8.40
C PRO A 98 5.80 6.59 -7.27
N VAL A 99 6.63 5.74 -6.67
CA VAL A 99 6.27 4.91 -5.52
C VAL A 99 7.15 5.26 -4.34
N VAL A 100 6.50 5.45 -3.20
CA VAL A 100 7.13 5.68 -1.90
C VAL A 100 6.43 4.81 -0.86
N GLY A 101 7.13 4.40 0.17
CA GLY A 101 6.54 3.60 1.23
C GLY A 101 7.57 3.12 2.24
N PHE A 102 7.14 2.18 3.06
CA PHE A 102 7.98 1.61 4.10
C PHE A 102 7.61 0.14 4.38
N PHE A 103 8.47 -0.53 5.13
CA PHE A 103 8.19 -1.85 5.68
C PHE A 103 7.63 -1.70 7.09
N GLY A 104 6.44 -2.28 7.34
CA GLY A 104 5.78 -2.28 8.64
C GLY A 104 5.82 -3.66 9.31
N ASN A 105 5.69 -3.67 10.62
CA ASN A 105 5.45 -4.89 11.38
C ASN A 105 3.96 -5.01 11.70
N GLY A 106 3.19 -5.27 10.68
CA GLY A 106 1.73 -5.19 10.62
C GLY A 106 1.28 -4.04 9.73
N GLU A 107 0.39 -4.32 8.82
CA GLU A 107 -0.15 -3.40 7.82
C GLU A 107 -1.67 -3.31 7.95
N LEU A 108 -2.18 -2.15 7.60
CA LEU A 108 -3.62 -1.92 7.51
C LEU A 108 -3.95 -1.25 6.17
N GLY A 109 -5.08 -1.63 5.61
CA GLY A 109 -5.53 -1.07 4.35
C GLY A 109 -6.98 -1.45 4.05
N LEU A 110 -7.57 -0.72 3.13
CA LEU A 110 -8.88 -1.04 2.58
C LEU A 110 -8.69 -1.86 1.29
N ASP A 111 -9.21 -3.07 1.28
CA ASP A 111 -9.21 -3.90 0.08
C ASP A 111 -10.46 -3.62 -0.75
N LEU A 112 -10.28 -2.98 -1.89
CA LEU A 112 -11.36 -2.67 -2.83
C LEU A 112 -11.72 -3.85 -3.74
N HIS A 113 -10.93 -4.91 -3.76
CA HIS A 113 -11.23 -6.09 -4.57
C HIS A 113 -12.30 -6.99 -3.97
N SER A 114 -12.62 -6.84 -2.69
CA SER A 114 -13.76 -7.50 -2.05
C SER A 114 -15.10 -6.85 -2.37
N CYS A 115 -15.09 -5.67 -2.96
CA CYS A 115 -16.29 -4.93 -3.34
C CYS A 115 -16.62 -5.21 -4.81
N GLU A 116 -17.38 -6.26 -5.10
CA GLU A 116 -17.99 -6.47 -6.41
C GLU A 116 -18.92 -5.28 -6.75
N GLY A 117 -18.37 -4.25 -7.39
CA GLY A 117 -19.14 -3.23 -8.11
C GLY A 117 -20.07 -2.33 -7.31
N LYS A 118 -20.10 -2.42 -5.99
CA LYS A 118 -20.84 -1.52 -5.11
C LYS A 118 -19.90 -0.91 -4.09
N LEU A 119 -19.88 0.41 -4.03
CA LEU A 119 -19.32 1.17 -2.92
C LEU A 119 -20.19 0.88 -1.69
N GLU A 120 -20.07 -0.29 -1.11
CA GLU A 120 -20.63 -0.56 0.18
C GLU A 120 -19.80 0.19 1.21
N ARG A 121 -20.47 1.01 2.01
CA ARG A 121 -19.85 1.90 3.02
C ARG A 121 -19.22 1.15 4.19
N ASP A 122 -19.30 -0.16 4.18
CA ASP A 122 -18.72 -1.04 5.20
C ASP A 122 -17.38 -1.57 4.72
N GLY A 123 -16.37 -0.69 4.73
CA GLY A 123 -14.99 -1.07 4.46
C GLY A 123 -14.50 -2.04 5.52
N HIS A 124 -14.20 -3.27 5.13
CA HIS A 124 -13.50 -4.19 5.99
C HIS A 124 -12.03 -3.78 6.09
N PHE A 125 -11.59 -3.41 7.29
CA PHE A 125 -10.17 -3.27 7.58
C PHE A 125 -9.59 -4.66 7.76
N LEU A 126 -8.74 -5.07 6.83
CA LEU A 126 -7.97 -6.28 6.99
C LEU A 126 -6.68 -5.92 7.74
N HIS A 127 -6.50 -6.57 8.86
CA HIS A 127 -5.28 -6.46 9.66
C HIS A 127 -4.53 -7.79 9.50
N SER A 128 -3.36 -7.76 8.88
CA SER A 128 -2.48 -8.92 8.85
C SER A 128 -1.44 -8.77 9.95
N TYR A 129 -1.42 -9.74 10.86
CA TYR A 129 -0.27 -9.95 11.74
C TYR A 129 0.60 -11.04 11.10
N SER A 130 1.86 -10.79 10.94
CA SER A 130 2.86 -11.80 10.62
C SER A 130 3.36 -12.49 11.89
#